data_35456a532e8b6f18108024bab0a1e032
#
_entry.id   35456a532e8b6f18108024bab0a1e032
#
_cell.length_a   1.000
_cell.length_b   1.000
_cell.length_c   1.000
_cell.angle_alpha   90.00
_cell.angle_beta   90.00
_cell.angle_gamma   90.00
#
_symmetry.space_group_name_H-M   'P 1'
#
loop_
_entity.id
_entity.type
_entity.pdbx_description
1 polymer ?
#
loop_
_entity_poly.entity_id
_entity_poly.type
_entity_poly.pdbx_seq_one_letter_code
_entity_poly.pdbx_strand_id
1 'polypeptide(L)'
;RLHDVCFTQSNDKHEWMLVPTEAGVVHIYDVDDMQGSEDEATPREVARLVGHSNRVRSACATHIQADDQTQHVLFTTISSDGLIRVFRVDESRLEHEASAHYDTKKSRLTCLSSVGFDPDATEFDEDEEEEDDEDEEEADDDDDEDYDDEIDNEELARLEEEVRQAREA
;
A
#
# COMPACT_ATOMS: atom_id res chain seq x y z
N ARG A 1 1.60 -14.52 11.97
CA ARG A 1 0.44 -13.64 11.76
C ARG A 1 0.55 -13.01 10.39
N LEU A 2 -0.45 -13.20 9.54
CA LEU A 2 -0.52 -12.57 8.23
C LEU A 2 -0.96 -11.11 8.43
N HIS A 3 -0.27 -10.16 7.78
CA HIS A 3 -0.56 -8.74 7.91
C HIS A 3 -1.18 -8.15 6.65
N ASP A 4 -0.81 -8.71 5.51
CA ASP A 4 -1.22 -8.22 4.20
C ASP A 4 -1.11 -9.34 3.17
N VAL A 5 -1.86 -9.27 2.09
CA VAL A 5 -1.74 -10.13 0.91
C VAL A 5 -2.04 -9.26 -0.30
N CYS A 6 -1.18 -9.35 -1.30
CA CYS A 6 -1.35 -8.64 -2.55
C CYS A 6 -1.44 -9.64 -3.70
N PHE A 7 -2.34 -9.41 -4.64
CA PHE A 7 -2.45 -10.17 -5.88
C PHE A 7 -2.00 -9.31 -7.06
N THR A 8 -1.36 -9.94 -8.02
CA THR A 8 -0.91 -9.31 -9.26
C THR A 8 -0.84 -10.33 -10.37
N GLN A 9 -0.77 -9.88 -11.62
CA GLN A 9 -0.50 -10.76 -12.76
C GLN A 9 1.00 -10.75 -13.07
N SER A 10 1.53 -11.94 -13.42
CA SER A 10 2.86 -12.07 -14.02
C SER A 10 2.85 -11.58 -15.46
N ASN A 11 4.04 -11.48 -16.08
CA ASN A 11 4.16 -11.16 -17.51
C ASN A 11 3.46 -12.20 -18.40
N ASP A 12 3.40 -13.45 -17.97
CA ASP A 12 2.74 -14.57 -18.66
C ASP A 12 1.24 -14.68 -18.34
N LYS A 13 0.69 -13.68 -17.62
CA LYS A 13 -0.72 -13.58 -17.19
C LYS A 13 -1.15 -14.60 -16.13
N HIS A 14 -0.22 -15.29 -15.50
CA HIS A 14 -0.50 -16.05 -14.29
C HIS A 14 -0.83 -15.13 -13.12
N GLU A 15 -1.74 -15.54 -12.27
CA GLU A 15 -2.04 -14.79 -11.07
C GLU A 15 -1.05 -15.15 -9.95
N TRP A 16 -0.38 -14.13 -9.43
CA TRP A 16 0.58 -14.25 -8.35
C TRP A 16 0.02 -13.68 -7.05
N MET A 17 0.23 -14.41 -5.98
CA MET A 17 -0.10 -14.00 -4.62
C MET A 17 1.17 -13.72 -3.82
N LEU A 18 1.29 -12.52 -3.28
CA LEU A 18 2.38 -12.07 -2.42
C LEU A 18 1.99 -12.22 -0.96
N VAL A 19 2.79 -12.96 -0.20
CA VAL A 19 2.55 -13.24 1.22
C VAL A 19 3.71 -12.71 2.07
N PRO A 20 3.59 -11.49 2.63
CA PRO A 20 4.55 -10.94 3.56
C PRO A 20 4.58 -11.71 4.87
N THR A 21 5.77 -11.95 5.42
CA THR A 21 5.94 -12.74 6.64
C THR A 21 6.61 -11.98 7.77
N GLU A 22 6.50 -12.51 8.99
CA GLU A 22 7.20 -12.00 10.16
C GLU A 22 8.70 -12.28 10.13
N ALA A 23 9.13 -13.23 9.30
CA ALA A 23 10.55 -13.58 9.14
C ALA A 23 11.34 -12.60 8.25
N GLY A 24 10.69 -11.54 7.71
CA GLY A 24 11.36 -10.58 6.83
C GLY A 24 11.45 -11.02 5.37
N VAL A 25 10.65 -12.00 4.99
CA VAL A 25 10.57 -12.56 3.64
C VAL A 25 9.17 -12.35 3.09
N VAL A 26 9.06 -12.05 1.79
CA VAL A 26 7.80 -12.16 1.04
C VAL A 26 7.87 -13.38 0.15
N HIS A 27 6.92 -14.29 0.29
CA HIS A 27 6.76 -15.43 -0.60
C HIS A 27 5.82 -15.03 -1.75
N ILE A 28 6.14 -15.44 -2.95
CA ILE A 28 5.30 -15.25 -4.13
C ILE A 28 4.88 -16.63 -4.62
N TYR A 29 3.59 -16.81 -4.72
CA TYR A 29 2.96 -18.05 -5.18
C TYR A 29 2.21 -17.82 -6.49
N ASP A 30 2.33 -18.77 -7.40
CA ASP A 30 1.48 -18.88 -8.59
C ASP A 30 0.20 -19.62 -8.17
N VAL A 31 -0.93 -18.91 -8.16
CA VAL A 31 -2.21 -19.49 -7.73
C VAL A 31 -2.93 -20.25 -8.85
N ASP A 32 -2.49 -20.09 -10.09
CA ASP A 32 -2.98 -20.86 -11.23
C ASP A 32 -2.28 -22.21 -11.36
N ASP A 33 -1.05 -22.35 -10.78
CA ASP A 33 -0.27 -23.60 -10.80
C ASP A 33 -0.35 -24.30 -9.44
N MET A 34 -1.35 -25.13 -9.28
CA MET A 34 -1.59 -25.89 -8.06
C MET A 34 -0.80 -27.20 -8.06
N GLN A 35 -0.07 -27.47 -7.00
CA GLN A 35 0.73 -28.68 -6.82
C GLN A 35 0.12 -29.56 -5.71
N GLY A 36 0.16 -30.86 -5.91
CA GLY A 36 -0.35 -31.85 -4.95
C GLY A 36 -1.54 -32.65 -5.47
N SER A 37 -2.18 -33.40 -4.57
CA SER A 37 -3.42 -34.13 -4.86
C SER A 37 -4.62 -33.21 -4.72
N GLU A 38 -5.79 -33.61 -5.29
CA GLU A 38 -7.01 -32.79 -5.26
C GLU A 38 -7.43 -32.36 -3.84
N ASP A 39 -7.11 -33.17 -2.82
CA ASP A 39 -7.45 -32.87 -1.41
C ASP A 39 -6.38 -32.02 -0.68
N GLU A 40 -5.14 -31.90 -1.22
CA GLU A 40 -4.02 -31.21 -0.61
C GLU A 40 -3.30 -30.28 -1.61
N ALA A 41 -4.04 -29.75 -2.57
CA ALA A 41 -3.46 -28.86 -3.57
C ALA A 41 -2.97 -27.55 -2.93
N THR A 42 -1.73 -27.19 -3.20
CA THR A 42 -1.11 -25.93 -2.75
C THR A 42 -0.56 -25.15 -3.92
N PRO A 43 -0.62 -23.80 -3.91
CA PRO A 43 -0.05 -23.00 -4.97
C PRO A 43 1.47 -23.15 -5.01
N ARG A 44 2.04 -23.15 -6.22
CA ARG A 44 3.48 -23.28 -6.42
C ARG A 44 4.20 -22.00 -5.99
N GLU A 45 5.20 -22.13 -5.13
CA GLU A 45 6.09 -21.01 -4.81
C GLU A 45 7.00 -20.70 -5.99
N VAL A 46 6.92 -19.48 -6.52
CA VAL A 46 7.70 -19.04 -7.70
C VAL A 46 8.86 -18.14 -7.33
N ALA A 47 8.76 -17.38 -6.22
CA ALA A 47 9.84 -16.51 -5.81
C ALA A 47 9.78 -16.18 -4.30
N ARG A 48 10.92 -15.73 -3.77
CA ARG A 48 11.09 -15.18 -2.43
C ARG A 48 11.85 -13.86 -2.50
N LEU A 49 11.26 -12.82 -1.90
CA LEU A 49 11.92 -11.53 -1.75
C LEU A 49 12.57 -11.49 -0.37
N VAL A 50 13.90 -11.43 -0.34
CA VAL A 50 14.67 -11.54 0.90
C VAL A 50 15.42 -10.24 1.22
N GLY A 51 15.89 -10.12 2.47
CA GLY A 51 16.80 -9.05 2.89
C GLY A 51 16.26 -8.10 3.93
N HIS A 52 14.97 -8.14 4.28
CA HIS A 52 14.48 -7.42 5.45
C HIS A 52 14.96 -8.11 6.74
N SER A 53 15.38 -7.31 7.71
CA SER A 53 15.84 -7.81 9.01
C SER A 53 14.71 -7.96 10.02
N ASN A 54 13.51 -7.56 9.64
CA ASN A 54 12.33 -7.63 10.51
C ASN A 54 11.09 -7.93 9.66
N ARG A 55 9.94 -8.14 10.33
CA ARG A 55 8.67 -8.48 9.67
C ARG A 55 8.33 -7.51 8.55
N VAL A 56 7.93 -8.06 7.42
CA VAL A 56 7.36 -7.29 6.32
C VAL A 56 5.92 -6.91 6.65
N ARG A 57 5.60 -5.64 6.49
CA ARG A 57 4.29 -5.06 6.85
C ARG A 57 3.32 -5.10 5.70
N SER A 58 3.80 -4.75 4.53
CA SER A 58 3.00 -4.70 3.31
C SER A 58 3.90 -4.92 2.10
N ALA A 59 3.32 -5.44 1.04
CA ALA A 59 3.93 -5.60 -0.27
C ALA A 59 2.93 -5.19 -1.34
N CYS A 60 3.41 -4.58 -2.41
CA CYS A 60 2.60 -4.28 -3.58
C CYS A 60 3.39 -4.54 -4.86
N ALA A 61 2.67 -4.73 -5.95
CA ALA A 61 3.22 -4.91 -7.27
C ALA A 61 2.84 -3.73 -8.17
N THR A 62 3.76 -3.32 -9.02
CA THR A 62 3.55 -2.26 -10.01
C THR A 62 4.01 -2.76 -11.37
N HIS A 63 3.13 -2.70 -12.35
CA HIS A 63 3.47 -2.99 -13.74
C HIS A 63 4.10 -1.74 -14.34
N ILE A 64 5.26 -1.91 -14.94
CA ILE A 64 5.97 -0.86 -15.67
C ILE A 64 6.22 -1.33 -17.10
N GLN A 65 6.14 -0.42 -18.04
CA GLN A 65 6.55 -0.63 -19.41
C GLN A 65 7.96 -0.06 -19.59
N ALA A 66 8.88 -0.88 -20.06
CA ALA A 66 10.22 -0.40 -20.40
C ALA A 66 10.25 0.19 -21.81
N ASP A 67 11.30 0.98 -22.11
CA ASP A 67 11.48 1.66 -23.41
C ASP A 67 11.47 0.70 -24.62
N ASP A 68 11.78 -0.57 -24.39
CA ASP A 68 11.73 -1.64 -25.41
C ASP A 68 10.35 -2.30 -25.55
N GLN A 69 9.31 -1.72 -24.95
CA GLN A 69 7.93 -2.23 -24.85
C GLN A 69 7.80 -3.55 -24.06
N THR A 70 8.84 -3.98 -23.36
CA THR A 70 8.71 -5.11 -22.43
C THR A 70 8.00 -4.67 -21.16
N GLN A 71 7.05 -5.49 -20.70
CA GLN A 71 6.40 -5.29 -19.43
C GLN A 71 7.23 -5.93 -18.32
N HIS A 72 7.40 -5.18 -17.23
CA HIS A 72 8.06 -5.67 -16.02
C HIS A 72 7.16 -5.46 -14.82
N VAL A 73 7.24 -6.40 -13.88
CA VAL A 73 6.58 -6.25 -12.58
C VAL A 73 7.64 -5.89 -11.55
N LEU A 74 7.48 -4.75 -10.91
CA LEU A 74 8.27 -4.35 -9.75
C LEU A 74 7.49 -4.63 -8.48
N PHE A 75 8.17 -5.21 -7.50
CA PHE A 75 7.60 -5.47 -6.19
C PHE A 75 8.20 -4.50 -5.18
N THR A 76 7.35 -3.74 -4.52
CA THR A 76 7.77 -2.84 -3.45
C THR A 76 7.31 -3.40 -2.13
N THR A 77 8.18 -3.38 -1.13
CA THR A 77 7.90 -3.91 0.21
C THR A 77 8.30 -2.91 1.27
N ILE A 78 7.58 -2.92 2.38
CA ILE A 78 7.91 -2.16 3.58
C ILE A 78 8.00 -3.08 4.78
N SER A 79 8.93 -2.78 5.67
CA SER A 79 9.17 -3.58 6.86
C SER A 79 9.28 -2.73 8.13
N SER A 80 9.15 -3.40 9.27
CA SER A 80 9.38 -2.81 10.59
C SER A 80 10.85 -2.46 10.84
N ASP A 81 11.78 -2.82 9.95
CA ASP A 81 13.17 -2.36 9.97
C ASP A 81 13.33 -0.90 9.49
N GLY A 82 12.25 -0.29 8.98
CA GLY A 82 12.24 1.07 8.48
C GLY A 82 12.75 1.20 7.04
N LEU A 83 12.89 0.08 6.33
CA LEU A 83 13.34 0.06 4.94
C LEU A 83 12.16 -0.14 3.99
N ILE A 84 12.18 0.62 2.91
CA ILE A 84 11.40 0.37 1.69
C ILE A 84 12.34 -0.31 0.72
N ARG A 85 11.94 -1.44 0.15
CA ARG A 85 12.74 -2.19 -0.81
C ARG A 85 11.98 -2.42 -2.10
N VAL A 86 12.70 -2.35 -3.21
CA VAL A 86 12.16 -2.61 -4.55
C VAL A 86 12.88 -3.81 -5.12
N PHE A 87 12.11 -4.74 -5.68
CA PHE A 87 12.61 -5.98 -6.25
C PHE A 87 12.15 -6.11 -7.69
N ARG A 88 13.00 -6.75 -8.49
CA ARG A 88 12.67 -7.26 -9.80
C ARG A 88 12.78 -8.77 -9.74
N VAL A 89 11.72 -9.47 -10.06
CA VAL A 89 11.69 -10.94 -10.06
C VAL A 89 12.13 -11.46 -11.44
N ASP A 90 13.00 -12.44 -11.40
CA ASP A 90 13.43 -13.24 -12.55
C ASP A 90 13.05 -14.70 -12.22
N GLU A 91 12.14 -15.27 -12.97
CA GLU A 91 11.59 -16.61 -12.72
C GLU A 91 12.63 -17.74 -12.80
N SER A 92 13.84 -17.43 -13.25
CA SER A 92 14.95 -18.41 -13.26
C SER A 92 15.53 -18.69 -11.86
N ARG A 93 15.19 -17.86 -10.85
CA ARG A 93 15.70 -17.95 -9.49
C ARG A 93 14.56 -17.90 -8.47
N LEU A 94 14.72 -18.63 -7.38
CA LEU A 94 13.74 -18.61 -6.29
C LEU A 94 13.92 -17.41 -5.34
N GLU A 95 15.17 -17.05 -5.04
CA GLU A 95 15.46 -15.97 -4.09
C GLU A 95 15.94 -14.71 -4.82
N HIS A 96 15.38 -13.57 -4.42
CA HIS A 96 15.67 -12.25 -4.97
C HIS A 96 16.06 -11.27 -3.88
N GLU A 97 17.18 -10.61 -4.09
CA GLU A 97 17.59 -9.46 -3.29
C GLU A 97 17.01 -8.17 -3.89
N ALA A 98 16.90 -7.13 -3.05
CA ALA A 98 16.39 -5.85 -3.49
C ALA A 98 17.30 -5.20 -4.53
N SER A 99 16.71 -4.75 -5.64
CA SER A 99 17.38 -3.97 -6.67
C SER A 99 17.66 -2.54 -6.20
N ALA A 100 16.79 -2.01 -5.33
CA ALA A 100 16.91 -0.71 -4.71
C ALA A 100 16.31 -0.71 -3.31
N HIS A 101 16.76 0.19 -2.46
CA HIS A 101 16.17 0.39 -1.15
C HIS A 101 16.24 1.86 -0.73
N TYR A 102 15.32 2.25 0.16
CA TYR A 102 15.30 3.55 0.81
C TYR A 102 15.16 3.38 2.32
N ASP A 103 16.06 4.01 3.08
CA ASP A 103 16.02 4.02 4.55
C ASP A 103 15.21 5.23 5.04
N THR A 104 14.09 4.96 5.68
CA THR A 104 13.21 5.99 6.26
C THR A 104 13.67 6.48 7.63
N LYS A 105 14.88 6.13 8.03
CA LYS A 105 15.46 6.45 9.35
C LYS A 105 14.60 5.96 10.51
N LYS A 106 14.16 4.70 10.41
CA LYS A 106 13.33 3.99 11.40
C LYS A 106 11.91 4.54 11.56
N SER A 107 11.38 5.20 10.53
CA SER A 107 9.97 5.56 10.52
C SER A 107 9.09 4.31 10.59
N ARG A 108 7.96 4.42 11.30
CA ARG A 108 7.00 3.32 11.39
C ARG A 108 6.16 3.26 10.13
N LEU A 109 6.54 2.37 9.23
CA LEU A 109 5.79 2.08 8.02
C LEU A 109 4.62 1.14 8.33
N THR A 110 3.42 1.46 7.86
CA THR A 110 2.18 0.74 8.18
C THR A 110 1.45 0.20 6.97
N CYS A 111 1.42 0.94 5.89
CA CYS A 111 0.77 0.57 4.64
C CYS A 111 1.59 1.06 3.44
N LEU A 112 1.36 0.46 2.29
CA LEU A 112 2.06 0.75 1.05
C LEU A 112 1.05 0.70 -0.10
N SER A 113 1.16 1.67 -0.99
CA SER A 113 0.58 1.61 -2.33
C SER A 113 1.59 2.11 -3.34
N SER A 114 1.55 1.59 -4.55
CA SER A 114 2.44 2.01 -5.63
C SER A 114 1.65 2.15 -6.92
N VAL A 115 2.08 3.07 -7.75
CA VAL A 115 1.52 3.34 -9.06
C VAL A 115 2.66 3.49 -10.06
N GLY A 116 2.46 2.98 -11.26
CA GLY A 116 3.36 3.26 -12.37
C GLY A 116 3.14 4.71 -12.83
N PHE A 117 4.23 5.43 -13.02
CA PHE A 117 4.22 6.76 -13.62
C PHE A 117 4.85 6.67 -15.02
N ASP A 118 4.10 7.11 -16.01
CA ASP A 118 4.62 7.29 -17.36
C ASP A 118 5.06 8.76 -17.49
N PRO A 119 6.37 9.03 -17.60
CA PRO A 119 6.85 10.41 -17.73
C PRO A 119 6.44 11.07 -19.03
N ASP A 120 6.09 10.28 -20.05
CA ASP A 120 5.63 10.80 -21.35
C ASP A 120 4.10 10.99 -21.40
N ALA A 121 3.36 10.46 -20.40
CA ALA A 121 1.90 10.65 -20.26
C ALA A 121 1.51 12.01 -19.64
N THR A 122 2.42 12.96 -19.55
CA THR A 122 2.15 14.33 -19.05
C THR A 122 1.53 15.27 -20.08
N GLU A 123 0.98 14.75 -21.17
CA GLU A 123 -0.03 15.49 -21.90
C GLU A 123 -1.33 15.38 -21.09
N PHE A 124 -1.43 16.19 -20.03
CA PHE A 124 -2.75 16.61 -19.57
C PHE A 124 -3.36 17.37 -20.75
N ASP A 125 -4.35 16.78 -21.37
CA ASP A 125 -5.24 17.52 -22.26
C ASP A 125 -5.87 18.65 -21.43
N GLU A 126 -5.25 19.84 -21.47
CA GLU A 126 -5.79 21.07 -20.87
C GLU A 126 -6.98 21.61 -21.69
N ASP A 127 -7.54 20.82 -22.61
CA ASP A 127 -8.62 21.21 -23.50
C ASP A 127 -9.92 20.44 -23.21
N GLU A 128 -10.43 20.49 -21.99
CA GLU A 128 -11.86 20.33 -21.73
C GLU A 128 -12.31 21.32 -20.65
N GLU A 129 -12.13 22.62 -20.95
CA GLU A 129 -13.04 23.62 -20.44
C GLU A 129 -14.35 23.49 -21.23
N GLU A 130 -15.19 22.55 -20.94
CA GLU A 130 -16.60 22.63 -21.28
C GLU A 130 -17.22 23.70 -20.39
N GLU A 131 -17.31 24.88 -20.94
CA GLU A 131 -18.30 25.90 -20.54
C GLU A 131 -19.68 25.24 -20.68
N ASP A 132 -20.25 24.78 -19.58
CA ASP A 132 -21.68 24.49 -19.56
C ASP A 132 -22.38 25.58 -18.73
N ASP A 133 -23.05 26.42 -19.56
CA ASP A 133 -23.88 27.54 -19.18
C ASP A 133 -25.09 27.08 -18.33
N GLU A 134 -25.34 27.88 -17.31
CA GLU A 134 -26.63 28.35 -16.82
C GLU A 134 -27.79 27.34 -16.75
N ASP A 135 -28.15 26.96 -15.55
CA ASP A 135 -29.57 27.00 -15.18
C ASP A 135 -29.71 27.32 -13.66
N GLU A 136 -30.19 28.57 -13.49
CA GLU A 136 -30.72 29.05 -12.21
C GLU A 136 -31.97 28.24 -11.87
N GLU A 137 -31.98 27.56 -10.74
CA GLU A 137 -33.22 27.34 -9.97
C GLU A 137 -32.97 27.52 -8.48
N GLU A 138 -33.55 28.62 -8.00
CA GLU A 138 -33.77 28.93 -6.61
C GLU A 138 -34.60 27.83 -5.93
N ALA A 139 -34.12 27.31 -4.82
CA ALA A 139 -34.99 26.75 -3.78
C ALA A 139 -34.36 26.97 -2.42
N ASP A 140 -34.93 27.92 -1.72
CA ASP A 140 -34.97 28.04 -0.26
C ASP A 140 -35.13 26.67 0.42
N ASP A 141 -34.27 26.35 1.39
CA ASP A 141 -34.82 25.89 2.66
C ASP A 141 -33.77 26.08 3.79
N ASP A 142 -34.15 26.94 4.70
CA ASP A 142 -33.59 27.13 6.04
C ASP A 142 -33.57 25.81 6.81
N ASP A 143 -32.37 25.41 7.29
CA ASP A 143 -32.28 24.67 8.55
C ASP A 143 -30.88 24.92 9.16
N ASP A 144 -30.74 26.12 9.78
CA ASP A 144 -29.68 26.45 10.73
C ASP A 144 -29.91 25.60 12.00
N GLU A 145 -29.36 24.39 12.04
CA GLU A 145 -29.09 23.74 13.32
C GLU A 145 -27.69 24.15 13.82
N ASP A 146 -27.70 25.28 14.52
CA ASP A 146 -26.64 25.76 15.40
C ASP A 146 -26.36 24.71 16.48
N TYR A 147 -25.38 23.80 16.22
CA TYR A 147 -24.75 23.01 17.28
C TYR A 147 -23.69 23.88 17.96
N ASP A 148 -24.20 24.75 18.86
CA ASP A 148 -23.35 25.45 19.82
C ASP A 148 -22.95 24.44 20.91
N ASP A 149 -21.89 23.65 20.65
CA ASP A 149 -21.21 22.87 21.67
C ASP A 149 -20.39 23.82 22.55
N GLU A 150 -21.11 24.57 23.42
CA GLU A 150 -20.50 25.27 24.54
C GLU A 150 -19.89 24.22 25.48
N ILE A 151 -18.60 23.90 25.25
CA ILE A 151 -17.80 23.15 26.22
C ILE A 151 -17.82 23.93 27.52
N ASP A 152 -18.51 23.36 28.51
CA ASP A 152 -18.73 23.98 29.83
C ASP A 152 -17.35 24.23 30.48
N ASN A 153 -17.07 25.49 30.79
CA ASN A 153 -15.79 25.91 31.40
C ASN A 153 -15.50 25.19 32.74
N GLU A 154 -16.50 24.60 33.36
CA GLU A 154 -16.35 23.76 34.57
C GLU A 154 -15.76 22.38 34.24
N GLU A 155 -16.05 21.83 33.05
CA GLU A 155 -15.49 20.52 32.61
C GLU A 155 -14.04 20.66 32.22
N LEU A 156 -13.67 21.76 31.57
CA LEU A 156 -12.27 22.10 31.29
C LEU A 156 -11.43 22.25 32.57
N ALA A 157 -11.95 22.95 33.56
CA ALA A 157 -11.24 23.14 34.82
C ALA A 157 -11.04 21.81 35.59
N ARG A 158 -11.99 20.88 35.48
CA ARG A 158 -11.87 19.53 36.07
C ARG A 158 -10.79 18.70 35.41
N LEU A 159 -10.74 18.73 34.10
CA LEU A 159 -9.71 18.00 33.32
C LEU A 159 -8.30 18.55 33.60
N GLU A 160 -8.16 19.87 33.74
CA GLU A 160 -6.87 20.48 34.08
C GLU A 160 -6.40 20.08 35.49
N GLU A 161 -7.31 19.96 36.45
CA GLU A 161 -6.94 19.54 37.79
C GLU A 161 -6.59 18.06 37.89
N GLU A 162 -7.26 17.19 37.09
CA GLU A 162 -6.95 15.75 37.01
C GLU A 162 -5.58 15.50 36.38
N VAL A 163 -5.25 16.23 35.30
CA VAL A 163 -3.92 16.19 34.66
C VAL A 163 -2.81 16.68 35.62
N ARG A 164 -3.11 17.68 36.43
CA ARG A 164 -2.15 18.20 37.43
C ARG A 164 -1.88 17.19 38.55
N GLN A 165 -2.92 16.50 39.04
CA GLN A 165 -2.77 15.46 40.07
C GLN A 165 -2.05 14.24 39.57
N ALA A 166 -2.23 13.87 38.27
CA ALA A 166 -1.51 12.77 37.62
C ALA A 166 -0.01 13.06 37.37
N ARG A 167 0.39 14.32 37.40
CA ARG A 167 1.80 14.75 37.26
C ARG A 167 2.57 14.79 38.60
N GLU A 168 1.86 14.83 39.72
CA GLU A 168 2.46 14.93 41.05
C GLU A 168 2.49 13.58 41.80
N ALA A 169 1.96 12.48 41.17
CA ALA A 169 2.00 11.11 41.69
C ALA A 169 3.07 10.27 40.99
#